data_5665705aee77804f4503019f3c5d7509
#
_entry.id   5665705aee77804f4503019f3c5d7509
#
_cell.length_a   1.000
_cell.length_b   1.000
_cell.length_c   1.000
_cell.angle_alpha   90.00
_cell.angle_beta   90.00
_cell.angle_gamma   90.00
#
_symmetry.space_group_name_H-M   'P 1'
#
loop_
_entity.id
_entity.type
_entity.pdbx_description
1 polymer ?
#
loop_
_entity_poly.entity_id
_entity_poly.type
_entity_poly.pdbx_seq_one_letter_code
_entity_poly.pdbx_strand_id
1 'polypeptide(L)'
;VKIIGHPDDDRFPLNYEKLVKAAAKEKVALEVNNSSFSPRTGRLNADKNLPVMLSFCKKYKVPVIVDSDAHIFYDIGNLDRAKEMLEACEFPKKLILNTKLKGLSYVLNLEREETREKYDHMMED
;
A
#
# COMPACT_ATOMS: atom_id res chain seq x y z
N VAL A 1 -0.32 -5.79 13.57
CA VAL A 1 -0.18 -5.70 12.10
C VAL A 1 -0.26 -4.25 11.69
N LYS A 2 0.67 -3.81 10.85
CA LYS A 2 0.72 -2.42 10.36
C LYS A 2 0.42 -2.33 8.86
N ILE A 3 0.78 -3.37 8.12
CA ILE A 3 0.59 -3.47 6.68
C ILE A 3 0.08 -4.87 6.35
N ILE A 4 -0.89 -4.96 5.45
CA ILE A 4 -1.32 -6.24 4.88
C ILE A 4 -0.72 -6.35 3.48
N GLY A 5 0.12 -7.35 3.28
CA GLY A 5 0.82 -7.61 2.03
C GLY A 5 -0.06 -8.29 0.98
N HIS A 6 0.14 -7.91 -0.28
CA HIS A 6 -0.51 -8.44 -1.49
C HIS A 6 -1.95 -8.98 -1.31
N PRO A 7 -2.89 -8.17 -0.79
CA PRO A 7 -4.26 -8.63 -0.56
C PRO A 7 -5.07 -8.83 -1.86
N ASP A 8 -4.47 -8.54 -2.99
CA ASP A 8 -5.01 -8.62 -4.33
C ASP A 8 -4.96 -10.03 -4.96
N ASP A 9 -4.37 -10.99 -4.27
CA ASP A 9 -4.11 -12.33 -4.80
C ASP A 9 -5.30 -13.29 -4.59
N ASP A 10 -5.97 -13.66 -5.69
CA ASP A 10 -7.14 -14.53 -5.68
C ASP A 10 -6.87 -15.98 -5.26
N ARG A 11 -5.61 -16.36 -5.06
CA ARG A 11 -5.33 -17.63 -4.37
C ARG A 11 -5.87 -17.64 -2.94
N PHE A 12 -6.09 -16.45 -2.38
CA PHE A 12 -6.70 -16.21 -1.07
C PHE A 12 -7.80 -15.16 -1.21
N PRO A 13 -8.98 -15.52 -1.76
CA PRO A 13 -10.03 -14.55 -2.09
C PRO A 13 -10.52 -13.82 -0.84
N LEU A 14 -10.67 -12.50 -0.96
CA LEU A 14 -11.08 -11.62 0.13
C LEU A 14 -12.33 -10.82 -0.24
N ASN A 15 -13.12 -10.51 0.78
CA ASN A 15 -14.13 -9.48 0.66
C ASN A 15 -13.48 -8.11 0.89
N TYR A 16 -13.22 -7.38 -0.18
CA TYR A 16 -12.46 -6.12 -0.12
C TYR A 16 -13.14 -5.02 0.69
N GLU A 17 -14.46 -4.94 0.66
CA GLU A 17 -15.16 -3.97 1.49
C GLU A 17 -14.96 -4.25 2.98
N LYS A 18 -15.09 -5.50 3.40
CA LYS A 18 -14.84 -5.91 4.80
C LYS A 18 -13.39 -5.70 5.19
N LEU A 19 -12.46 -6.06 4.31
CA LEU A 19 -11.04 -5.86 4.54
C LEU A 19 -10.70 -4.39 4.76
N VAL A 20 -11.17 -3.52 3.86
CA VAL A 20 -10.88 -2.09 3.92
C VAL A 20 -11.52 -1.43 5.14
N LYS A 21 -12.75 -1.80 5.49
CA LYS A 21 -13.40 -1.32 6.72
C LYS A 21 -12.62 -1.72 7.98
N ALA A 22 -12.14 -2.97 8.03
CA ALA A 22 -11.31 -3.43 9.13
C ALA A 22 -9.98 -2.68 9.19
N ALA A 23 -9.34 -2.47 8.04
CA ALA A 23 -8.10 -1.70 7.93
C ALA A 23 -8.29 -0.24 8.41
N ALA A 24 -9.42 0.38 8.08
CA ALA A 24 -9.76 1.72 8.55
C ALA A 24 -9.88 1.76 10.08
N LYS A 25 -10.58 0.80 10.66
CA LYS A 25 -10.79 0.69 12.12
C LYS A 25 -9.47 0.48 12.86
N GLU A 26 -8.65 -0.43 12.38
CA GLU A 26 -7.39 -0.82 13.03
C GLU A 26 -6.18 0.03 12.62
N LYS A 27 -6.39 1.03 11.76
CA LYS A 27 -5.33 1.92 11.24
C LYS A 27 -4.19 1.14 10.58
N VAL A 28 -4.55 0.22 9.70
CA VAL A 28 -3.64 -0.65 8.93
C VAL A 28 -3.59 -0.16 7.50
N ALA A 29 -2.40 -0.14 6.90
CA ALA A 29 -2.23 0.15 5.48
C ALA A 29 -2.36 -1.13 4.63
N LEU A 30 -2.82 -0.98 3.40
CA LEU A 30 -2.87 -2.07 2.43
C LEU A 30 -1.77 -1.89 1.40
N GLU A 31 -1.13 -2.98 1.02
CA GLU A 31 -0.05 -2.97 0.04
C GLU A 31 -0.60 -2.95 -1.39
N VAL A 32 -0.01 -2.13 -2.23
CA VAL A 32 -0.07 -2.23 -3.69
C VAL A 32 1.28 -2.74 -4.16
N ASN A 33 1.33 -4.02 -4.46
CA ASN A 33 2.56 -4.75 -4.74
C ASN A 33 2.79 -4.84 -6.25
N ASN A 34 3.88 -4.23 -6.73
CA ASN A 34 4.18 -4.21 -8.17
C ASN A 34 4.40 -5.63 -8.74
N SER A 35 4.97 -6.53 -7.95
CA SER A 35 5.20 -7.91 -8.38
C SER A 35 3.92 -8.73 -8.56
N SER A 36 2.78 -8.28 -8.02
CA SER A 36 1.50 -8.96 -8.23
C SER A 36 1.08 -9.01 -9.71
N PHE A 37 1.57 -8.10 -10.53
CA PHE A 37 1.34 -8.07 -11.97
C PHE A 37 2.28 -8.97 -12.77
N SER A 38 3.29 -9.53 -12.13
CA SER A 38 4.25 -10.41 -12.79
C SER A 38 3.76 -11.85 -12.82
N PRO A 39 3.78 -12.50 -13.99
CA PRO A 39 3.41 -13.92 -14.07
C PRO A 39 4.34 -14.84 -13.28
N ARG A 40 5.53 -14.39 -12.94
CA ARG A 40 6.50 -15.15 -12.16
C ARG A 40 6.08 -15.40 -10.71
N THR A 41 5.20 -14.57 -10.16
CA THR A 41 4.74 -14.72 -8.78
C THR A 41 3.66 -15.76 -8.60
N GLY A 42 2.99 -16.14 -9.68
CA GLY A 42 1.81 -17.01 -9.64
C GLY A 42 0.59 -16.40 -8.95
N ARG A 43 0.62 -15.11 -8.64
CA ARG A 43 -0.53 -14.39 -8.09
C ARG A 43 -1.61 -14.22 -9.14
N LEU A 44 -2.87 -14.28 -8.73
CA LEU A 44 -4.01 -14.29 -9.63
C LEU A 44 -4.85 -13.03 -9.51
N ASN A 45 -5.24 -12.48 -10.66
CA ASN A 45 -6.26 -11.44 -10.79
C ASN A 45 -5.98 -10.11 -10.07
N ALA A 46 -4.71 -9.75 -9.86
CA ALA A 46 -4.34 -8.46 -9.28
C ALA A 46 -4.91 -7.28 -10.08
N ASP A 47 -4.92 -7.38 -11.40
CA ASP A 47 -5.46 -6.39 -12.34
C ASP A 47 -6.98 -6.16 -12.17
N LYS A 48 -7.71 -7.15 -11.69
CA LYS A 48 -9.14 -7.07 -11.39
C LYS A 48 -9.42 -6.66 -9.96
N ASN A 49 -8.64 -7.17 -9.02
CA ASN A 49 -8.88 -7.00 -7.59
C ASN A 49 -8.39 -5.64 -7.06
N LEU A 50 -7.27 -5.15 -7.55
CA LEU A 50 -6.74 -3.86 -7.12
C LEU A 50 -7.68 -2.68 -7.38
N PRO A 51 -8.32 -2.53 -8.55
CA PRO A 51 -9.31 -1.46 -8.73
C PRO A 51 -10.45 -1.52 -7.73
N VAL A 52 -10.94 -2.71 -7.39
CA VAL A 52 -12.01 -2.90 -6.39
C VAL A 52 -11.51 -2.47 -5.01
N MET A 53 -10.38 -2.98 -4.58
CA MET A 53 -9.77 -2.62 -3.30
C MET A 53 -9.50 -1.11 -3.21
N LEU A 54 -8.91 -0.52 -4.24
CA LEU A 54 -8.59 0.92 -4.26
C LEU A 54 -9.85 1.79 -4.22
N SER A 55 -10.95 1.36 -4.84
CA SER A 55 -12.23 2.09 -4.76
C SER A 55 -12.73 2.17 -3.32
N PHE A 56 -12.64 1.08 -2.57
CA PHE A 56 -12.99 1.08 -1.14
C PHE A 56 -11.99 1.86 -0.29
N CYS A 57 -10.70 1.79 -0.61
CA CYS A 57 -9.68 2.60 0.07
C CYS A 57 -9.94 4.11 -0.10
N LYS A 58 -10.35 4.55 -1.29
CA LYS A 58 -10.78 5.95 -1.51
C LYS A 58 -12.00 6.30 -0.66
N LYS A 59 -13.00 5.43 -0.67
CA LYS A 59 -14.27 5.63 0.06
C LYS A 59 -14.06 5.75 1.57
N TYR A 60 -13.28 4.85 2.14
CA TYR A 60 -13.06 4.78 3.59
C TYR A 60 -11.76 5.47 4.05
N LYS A 61 -11.06 6.13 3.13
CA LYS A 61 -9.80 6.86 3.39
C LYS A 61 -8.73 5.98 4.03
N VAL A 62 -8.59 4.76 3.54
CA VAL A 62 -7.55 3.83 3.97
C VAL A 62 -6.29 4.05 3.13
N PRO A 63 -5.15 4.28 3.77
CA PRO A 63 -3.91 4.50 3.05
C PRO A 63 -3.35 3.21 2.48
N VAL A 64 -2.59 3.36 1.39
CA VAL A 64 -1.83 2.27 0.78
C VAL A 64 -0.34 2.54 0.84
N ILE A 65 0.43 1.48 0.77
CA ILE A 65 1.87 1.50 0.59
C ILE A 65 2.22 0.80 -0.71
N VAL A 66 3.14 1.37 -1.47
CA VAL A 66 3.53 0.85 -2.79
C VAL A 66 4.94 0.31 -2.72
N ASP A 67 5.15 -0.90 -3.18
CA ASP A 67 6.48 -1.49 -3.21
C ASP A 67 6.71 -2.40 -4.42
N SER A 68 7.97 -2.77 -4.62
CA SER A 68 8.39 -3.65 -5.72
C SER A 68 8.32 -5.13 -5.38
N ASP A 69 8.39 -5.48 -4.11
CA ASP A 69 8.54 -6.88 -3.65
C ASP A 69 9.66 -7.60 -4.43
N ALA A 70 10.78 -6.93 -4.61
CA ALA A 70 11.88 -7.40 -5.44
C ALA A 70 12.57 -8.62 -4.82
N HIS A 71 12.69 -9.68 -5.60
CA HIS A 71 13.43 -10.89 -5.25
C HIS A 71 14.74 -11.01 -6.03
N ILE A 72 14.91 -10.18 -7.05
CA ILE A 72 16.13 -10.05 -7.85
C ILE A 72 16.45 -8.57 -8.04
N PHE A 73 17.72 -8.26 -8.28
CA PHE A 73 18.18 -6.87 -8.31
C PHE A 73 17.57 -6.01 -9.43
N TYR A 74 17.15 -6.60 -10.54
CA TYR A 74 16.46 -5.88 -11.63
C TYR A 74 15.11 -5.29 -11.22
N ASP A 75 14.47 -5.88 -10.22
CA ASP A 75 13.14 -5.45 -9.77
C ASP A 75 13.19 -4.42 -8.64
N ILE A 76 14.37 -4.16 -8.09
CA ILE A 76 14.53 -3.16 -7.03
C ILE A 76 14.06 -1.79 -7.53
N GLY A 77 13.07 -1.23 -6.83
CA GLY A 77 12.51 0.07 -7.20
C GLY A 77 11.59 0.07 -8.42
N ASN A 78 11.30 -1.08 -9.01
CA ASN A 78 10.35 -1.18 -10.10
C ASN A 78 8.92 -1.07 -9.56
N LEU A 79 8.29 0.07 -9.84
CA LEU A 79 6.95 0.41 -9.37
C LEU A 79 6.01 0.77 -10.53
N ASP A 80 6.41 0.53 -11.76
CA ASP A 80 5.74 1.06 -12.96
C ASP A 80 4.29 0.58 -13.07
N ARG A 81 4.05 -0.70 -12.89
CA ARG A 81 2.70 -1.28 -12.98
C ARG A 81 1.80 -0.81 -11.84
N ALA A 82 2.33 -0.73 -10.63
CA ALA A 82 1.61 -0.21 -9.48
C ALA A 82 1.24 1.25 -9.68
N LYS A 83 2.14 2.07 -10.20
CA LYS A 83 1.88 3.48 -10.52
C LYS A 83 0.80 3.61 -11.59
N GLU A 84 0.89 2.87 -12.68
CA GLU A 84 -0.13 2.84 -13.74
C GLU A 84 -1.51 2.51 -13.17
N MET A 85 -1.60 1.52 -12.28
CA MET A 85 -2.85 1.11 -11.65
C MET A 85 -3.41 2.23 -10.76
N LEU A 86 -2.58 2.86 -9.95
CA LEU A 86 -3.00 3.96 -9.07
C LEU A 86 -3.49 5.17 -9.87
N GLU A 87 -2.83 5.50 -10.97
CA GLU A 87 -3.23 6.58 -11.87
C GLU A 87 -4.54 6.25 -12.58
N ALA A 88 -4.69 5.03 -13.11
CA ALA A 88 -5.92 4.57 -13.75
C ALA A 88 -7.13 4.60 -12.81
N CYS A 89 -6.92 4.33 -11.53
CA CYS A 89 -7.95 4.39 -10.48
C CYS A 89 -8.12 5.80 -9.90
N GLU A 90 -7.38 6.80 -10.38
CA GLU A 90 -7.40 8.16 -9.85
C GLU A 90 -7.21 8.19 -8.32
N PHE A 91 -6.25 7.39 -7.83
CA PHE A 91 -6.05 7.22 -6.41
C PHE A 91 -5.37 8.46 -5.78
N PRO A 92 -5.89 9.01 -4.67
CA PRO A 92 -5.35 10.23 -4.08
C PRO A 92 -3.90 10.05 -3.59
N LYS A 93 -2.99 10.89 -4.04
CA LYS A 93 -1.58 10.86 -3.61
C LYS A 93 -1.40 10.97 -2.10
N LYS A 94 -2.26 11.72 -1.42
CA LYS A 94 -2.25 11.86 0.04
C LYS A 94 -2.48 10.55 0.79
N LEU A 95 -3.09 9.56 0.15
CA LEU A 95 -3.33 8.22 0.72
C LEU A 95 -2.22 7.22 0.36
N ILE A 96 -1.21 7.63 -0.39
CA ILE A 96 -0.03 6.80 -0.68
C ILE A 96 1.05 7.18 0.33
N LEU A 97 1.28 6.30 1.32
CA LEU A 97 2.09 6.64 2.49
C LEU A 97 3.58 6.79 2.20
N ASN A 98 4.11 6.04 1.28
CA ASN A 98 5.55 6.07 1.00
C ASN A 98 5.97 7.05 -0.10
N THR A 99 5.12 8.00 -0.44
CA THR A 99 5.55 9.18 -1.20
C THR A 99 6.42 10.13 -0.38
N LYS A 100 6.33 10.03 0.95
CA LYS A 100 7.12 10.84 1.91
C LYS A 100 7.50 10.00 3.12
N LEU A 101 8.66 10.24 3.71
CA LEU A 101 9.11 9.59 4.95
C LEU A 101 8.11 9.73 6.10
N LYS A 102 7.42 10.85 6.19
CA LYS A 102 6.38 11.09 7.20
C LYS A 102 5.23 10.06 7.11
N GLY A 103 4.86 9.66 5.90
CA GLY A 103 3.86 8.62 5.70
C GLY A 103 4.31 7.26 6.22
N LEU A 104 5.56 6.90 5.99
CA LEU A 104 6.13 5.65 6.52
C LEU A 104 6.19 5.66 8.05
N SER A 105 6.62 6.76 8.66
CA SER A 105 6.67 6.88 10.13
C SER A 105 5.29 6.74 10.77
N TYR A 106 4.25 7.24 10.10
CA TYR A 106 2.86 7.07 10.54
C TYR A 106 2.43 5.60 10.55
N VAL A 107 2.73 4.85 9.46
CA VAL A 107 2.37 3.43 9.36
C VAL A 107 3.11 2.58 10.37
N LEU A 108 4.39 2.81 10.50
CA LEU A 108 5.23 2.06 11.43
C LEU A 108 4.89 2.40 12.88
N ASN A 109 3.98 3.35 13.07
CA ASN A 109 3.49 3.79 14.37
C ASN A 109 4.65 3.90 15.35
N LEU A 110 5.56 4.77 15.02
CA LEU A 110 6.66 5.12 15.91
C LEU A 110 6.02 5.94 17.05
N GLU A 111 5.23 5.23 17.87
CA GLU A 111 4.36 5.76 18.93
C GLU A 111 5.12 6.40 20.09
N ARG A 112 6.41 6.35 20.06
CA ARG A 112 7.20 7.13 21.00
C ARG A 112 7.18 8.58 20.52
N GLU A 113 6.60 9.45 21.30
CA GLU A 113 6.60 10.90 21.04
C GLU A 113 8.00 11.39 20.66
N GLU A 114 9.05 10.92 21.34
CA GLU A 114 10.45 11.22 21.03
C GLU A 114 10.86 10.82 19.61
N THR A 115 10.37 9.68 19.11
CA THR A 115 10.69 9.22 17.76
C THR A 115 9.92 10.02 16.73
N ARG A 116 8.69 10.39 17.04
CA ARG A 116 7.84 11.22 16.21
C ARG A 116 8.42 12.62 16.04
N GLU A 117 8.83 13.25 17.14
CA GLU A 117 9.52 14.55 17.13
C GLU A 117 10.82 14.51 16.32
N LYS A 118 11.61 13.45 16.49
CA LYS A 118 12.85 13.27 15.75
C LYS A 118 12.62 13.13 14.23
N TYR A 119 11.59 12.38 13.82
CA TYR A 119 11.24 12.26 12.40
C TYR A 119 10.63 13.55 11.86
N ASP A 120 9.76 14.21 12.61
CA ASP A 120 9.20 15.51 12.23
C ASP A 120 10.33 16.56 12.05
N HIS A 121 11.34 16.53 12.89
CA HIS A 121 12.52 17.40 12.79
C HIS A 121 13.37 17.10 11.55
N MET A 122 13.55 15.81 11.18
CA MET A 122 14.26 15.41 9.96
C MET A 122 13.51 15.78 8.67
N MET A 123 12.22 16.07 8.76
CA MET A 123 11.33 16.39 7.64
C MET A 123 11.14 17.88 7.41
N GLU A 124 11.58 18.74 8.35
CA GLU A 124 11.52 20.19 8.21
C GLU A 124 12.59 20.77 7.29
N ASP A 125 13.63 20.01 7.01
CA ASP A 125 14.70 20.35 6.07
C ASP A 125 14.39 19.72 4.69
#